data_365f40a46290b7941545765baacdd600
#
_entry.id   365f40a46290b7941545765baacdd600
#
_cell.length_a   1.000
_cell.length_b   1.000
_cell.length_c   1.000
_cell.angle_alpha   90.00
_cell.angle_beta   90.00
_cell.angle_gamma   90.00
#
_symmetry.space_group_name_H-M   'P 1'
#
loop_
_entity.id
_entity.type
_entity.pdbx_description
1 polymer ?
#
loop_
_entity_poly.entity_id
_entity_poly.type
_entity_poly.pdbx_seq_one_letter_code
_entity_poly.pdbx_strand_id
1 'polypeptide(L)'
;MEVEFEPITGKYFTLNVAETSYRIYMEESGSGIPILCLHTAGSDARQFSHILCDEDITNRFRVIAFDMPWHGKSNPPVNFHTAEYKLTVDGYKRIVTSFIAALNLNKPVIMGCSMGGRIVCHLALENPSQYRAMIAQEGADSLSPYYDLDWLNRPDVHGG
;
A
#
# COMPACT_ATOMS: atom_id res chain seq x y z
N MET A 1 -1.41 -37.16 0.31
CA MET A 1 -1.10 -35.81 0.77
C MET A 1 -2.36 -35.00 0.62
N GLU A 2 -2.83 -34.42 1.70
CA GLU A 2 -3.98 -33.51 1.70
C GLU A 2 -3.46 -32.13 1.26
N VAL A 3 -4.22 -31.45 0.39
CA VAL A 3 -3.86 -30.09 -0.07
C VAL A 3 -4.53 -29.12 0.91
N GLU A 4 -3.73 -28.27 1.52
CA GLU A 4 -4.20 -27.20 2.39
C GLU A 4 -4.08 -25.87 1.66
N PHE A 5 -5.16 -25.07 1.66
CA PHE A 5 -5.18 -23.75 1.04
C PHE A 5 -5.05 -22.67 2.11
N GLU A 6 -4.23 -21.68 1.81
CA GLU A 6 -4.14 -20.47 2.63
C GLU A 6 -5.42 -19.63 2.52
N PRO A 7 -5.81 -18.90 3.58
CA PRO A 7 -7.07 -18.13 3.62
C PRO A 7 -7.04 -16.84 2.78
N ILE A 8 -5.94 -16.56 2.09
CA ILE A 8 -5.73 -15.32 1.34
C ILE A 8 -6.59 -15.30 0.07
N THR A 9 -7.33 -14.21 -0.14
CA THR A 9 -8.09 -13.97 -1.37
C THR A 9 -7.50 -12.80 -2.13
N GLY A 10 -7.03 -13.05 -3.37
CA GLY A 10 -6.54 -12.03 -4.29
C GLY A 10 -7.64 -11.50 -5.21
N LYS A 11 -7.71 -10.18 -5.39
CA LYS A 11 -8.72 -9.52 -6.23
C LYS A 11 -8.14 -8.38 -7.05
N TYR A 12 -8.73 -8.14 -8.22
CA TYR A 12 -8.52 -6.93 -9.00
C TYR A 12 -9.75 -6.05 -8.97
N PHE A 13 -9.54 -4.74 -8.96
CA PHE A 13 -10.62 -3.77 -9.14
C PHE A 13 -10.08 -2.49 -9.79
N THR A 14 -11.00 -1.67 -10.30
CA THR A 14 -10.65 -0.36 -10.85
C THR A 14 -10.79 0.70 -9.78
N LEU A 15 -9.69 1.40 -9.51
CA LEU A 15 -9.64 2.55 -8.61
C LEU A 15 -9.53 3.83 -9.43
N ASN A 16 -10.51 4.72 -9.28
CA ASN A 16 -10.45 6.04 -9.88
C ASN A 16 -9.89 7.05 -8.89
N VAL A 17 -8.81 7.73 -9.29
CA VAL A 17 -8.17 8.78 -8.49
C VAL A 17 -8.06 10.03 -9.37
N ALA A 18 -8.85 11.04 -9.06
CA ALA A 18 -9.07 12.19 -9.94
C ALA A 18 -9.48 11.72 -11.37
N GLU A 19 -8.74 12.13 -12.38
CA GLU A 19 -9.03 11.79 -13.79
C GLU A 19 -8.34 10.49 -14.26
N THR A 20 -7.64 9.78 -13.34
CA THR A 20 -6.86 8.59 -13.68
C THR A 20 -7.51 7.33 -13.12
N SER A 21 -7.69 6.33 -13.98
CA SER A 21 -8.13 4.99 -13.61
C SER A 21 -6.94 4.05 -13.48
N TYR A 22 -6.89 3.33 -12.39
CA TYR A 22 -5.87 2.31 -12.11
C TYR A 22 -6.52 0.94 -11.94
N ARG A 23 -5.94 -0.10 -12.52
CA ARG A 23 -6.30 -1.48 -12.20
C ARG A 23 -5.43 -1.93 -11.03
N ILE A 24 -6.02 -2.01 -9.85
CA ILE A 24 -5.34 -2.34 -8.60
C ILE A 24 -5.53 -3.82 -8.27
N TYR A 25 -4.46 -4.46 -7.83
CA TYR A 25 -4.49 -5.77 -7.20
C TYR A 25 -4.42 -5.61 -5.68
N MET A 26 -5.18 -6.41 -4.97
CA MET A 26 -5.14 -6.51 -3.52
C MET A 26 -5.28 -7.95 -3.06
N GLU A 27 -4.75 -8.24 -1.89
CA GLU A 27 -4.95 -9.47 -1.14
C GLU A 27 -5.63 -9.15 0.18
N GLU A 28 -6.56 -10.01 0.58
CA GLU A 28 -7.24 -9.85 1.86
C GLU A 28 -7.48 -11.19 2.55
N SER A 29 -7.54 -11.15 3.88
CA SER A 29 -7.88 -12.28 4.73
C SER A 29 -8.54 -11.80 6.02
N GLY A 30 -9.34 -12.67 6.65
CA GLY A 30 -10.00 -12.40 7.90
C GLY A 30 -11.21 -11.49 7.79
N SER A 31 -11.70 -11.07 8.95
CA SER A 31 -12.90 -10.23 9.08
C SER A 31 -12.82 -9.35 10.32
N GLY A 32 -13.67 -8.30 10.38
CA GLY A 32 -13.71 -7.39 11.52
C GLY A 32 -13.07 -6.03 11.24
N ILE A 33 -12.24 -5.52 12.15
CA ILE A 33 -11.61 -4.19 12.02
C ILE A 33 -10.64 -4.21 10.83
N PRO A 34 -10.79 -3.30 9.84
CA PRO A 34 -9.88 -3.30 8.70
C PRO A 34 -8.48 -2.82 9.09
N ILE A 35 -7.46 -3.57 8.66
CA ILE A 35 -6.05 -3.16 8.64
C ILE A 35 -5.66 -2.98 7.19
N LEU A 36 -5.25 -1.79 6.81
CA LEU A 36 -4.72 -1.50 5.47
C LEU A 36 -3.19 -1.45 5.54
N CYS A 37 -2.54 -2.31 4.78
CA CYS A 37 -1.09 -2.49 4.73
C CYS A 37 -0.50 -1.81 3.50
N LEU A 38 0.51 -0.96 3.70
CA LEU A 38 1.22 -0.19 2.68
C LEU A 38 2.66 -0.70 2.56
N HIS A 39 2.99 -1.29 1.42
CA HIS A 39 4.30 -1.91 1.19
C HIS A 39 5.45 -0.90 1.04
N THR A 40 6.69 -1.37 1.19
CA THR A 40 7.92 -0.61 0.94
C THR A 40 8.18 -0.40 -0.55
N ALA A 41 9.10 0.49 -0.89
CA ALA A 41 9.58 0.66 -2.27
C ALA A 41 10.13 -0.65 -2.84
N GLY A 42 9.81 -0.95 -4.09
CA GLY A 42 10.27 -2.17 -4.77
C GLY A 42 9.65 -3.47 -4.25
N SER A 43 8.58 -3.40 -3.46
CA SER A 43 7.82 -4.52 -2.93
C SER A 43 6.36 -4.48 -3.40
N ASP A 44 5.54 -5.36 -2.85
CA ASP A 44 4.11 -5.50 -3.13
C ASP A 44 3.37 -6.14 -1.93
N ALA A 45 2.11 -6.54 -2.11
CA ALA A 45 1.27 -7.13 -1.07
C ALA A 45 1.90 -8.36 -0.39
N ARG A 46 2.77 -9.11 -1.07
CA ARG A 46 3.47 -10.28 -0.52
C ARG A 46 4.30 -9.97 0.72
N GLN A 47 4.68 -8.71 0.93
CA GLN A 47 5.36 -8.28 2.16
C GLN A 47 4.56 -8.61 3.42
N PHE A 48 3.24 -8.71 3.30
CA PHE A 48 2.32 -8.91 4.42
C PHE A 48 1.72 -10.33 4.48
N SER A 49 2.26 -11.28 3.72
CA SER A 49 1.71 -12.65 3.66
C SER A 49 1.62 -13.30 5.04
N HIS A 50 2.61 -13.11 5.92
CA HIS A 50 2.55 -13.65 7.28
C HIS A 50 1.37 -13.10 8.09
N ILE A 51 1.08 -11.80 7.98
CA ILE A 51 -0.04 -11.18 8.70
C ILE A 51 -1.38 -11.64 8.10
N LEU A 52 -1.43 -11.85 6.79
CA LEU A 52 -2.61 -12.35 6.08
C LEU A 52 -2.94 -13.82 6.42
N CYS A 53 -1.94 -14.61 6.82
CA CYS A 53 -2.10 -16.02 7.23
C CYS A 53 -2.19 -16.20 8.75
N ASP A 54 -1.95 -15.18 9.54
CA ASP A 54 -1.94 -15.27 11.01
C ASP A 54 -3.37 -15.30 11.56
N GLU A 55 -3.79 -16.44 12.11
CA GLU A 55 -5.14 -16.64 12.65
C GLU A 55 -5.43 -15.75 13.86
N ASP A 56 -4.43 -15.45 14.71
CA ASP A 56 -4.61 -14.56 15.86
C ASP A 56 -4.95 -13.13 15.42
N ILE A 57 -4.46 -12.74 14.27
CA ILE A 57 -4.76 -11.45 13.63
C ILE A 57 -6.07 -11.52 12.84
N THR A 58 -6.20 -12.48 11.93
CA THR A 58 -7.30 -12.54 10.97
C THR A 58 -8.65 -12.90 11.60
N ASN A 59 -8.65 -13.53 12.79
CA ASN A 59 -9.85 -13.74 13.60
C ASN A 59 -10.48 -12.44 14.16
N ARG A 60 -9.72 -11.34 14.19
CA ARG A 60 -10.16 -10.04 14.76
C ARG A 60 -10.15 -8.91 13.75
N PHE A 61 -9.33 -9.06 12.72
CA PHE A 61 -9.06 -8.03 11.74
C PHE A 61 -9.29 -8.53 10.33
N ARG A 62 -9.84 -7.66 9.49
CA ARG A 62 -9.79 -7.83 8.04
C ARG A 62 -8.51 -7.20 7.55
N VAL A 63 -7.49 -8.01 7.30
CA VAL A 63 -6.21 -7.56 6.78
C VAL A 63 -6.31 -7.38 5.28
N ILE A 64 -5.87 -6.23 4.78
CA ILE A 64 -5.90 -5.85 3.37
C ILE A 64 -4.52 -5.33 3.00
N ALA A 65 -3.88 -5.95 2.03
CA ALA A 65 -2.64 -5.48 1.43
C ALA A 65 -2.88 -5.24 -0.06
N PHE A 66 -2.47 -4.10 -0.61
CA PHE A 66 -2.63 -3.83 -2.02
C PHE A 66 -1.32 -3.39 -2.66
N ASP A 67 -1.20 -3.69 -3.93
CA ASP A 67 -0.07 -3.24 -4.73
C ASP A 67 -0.33 -1.81 -5.23
N MET A 68 0.58 -0.90 -4.95
CA MET A 68 0.54 0.43 -5.52
C MET A 68 0.58 0.38 -7.05
N PRO A 69 -0.01 1.35 -7.77
CA PRO A 69 0.23 1.46 -9.22
C PRO A 69 1.72 1.35 -9.55
N TRP A 70 2.05 0.65 -10.62
CA TRP A 70 3.41 0.33 -11.07
C TRP A 70 4.16 -0.72 -10.20
N HIS A 71 3.51 -1.31 -9.21
CA HIS A 71 4.11 -2.34 -8.35
C HIS A 71 3.34 -3.64 -8.45
N GLY A 72 4.04 -4.73 -8.22
CA GLY A 72 3.47 -6.07 -8.12
C GLY A 72 2.58 -6.45 -9.30
N LYS A 73 1.34 -6.77 -9.00
CA LYS A 73 0.31 -7.17 -9.97
C LYS A 73 -0.62 -6.00 -10.38
N SER A 74 -0.47 -4.81 -9.78
CA SER A 74 -1.22 -3.62 -10.18
C SER A 74 -0.69 -3.06 -11.49
N ASN A 75 -1.60 -2.57 -12.34
CA ASN A 75 -1.21 -1.98 -13.60
C ASN A 75 -0.75 -0.53 -13.42
N PRO A 76 0.16 -0.06 -14.29
CA PRO A 76 0.36 1.37 -14.48
C PRO A 76 -0.90 2.01 -15.11
N PRO A 77 -1.04 3.35 -15.11
CA PRO A 77 -2.14 4.01 -15.81
C PRO A 77 -2.12 3.72 -17.31
N VAL A 78 -3.28 3.87 -17.97
CA VAL A 78 -3.45 3.49 -19.39
C VAL A 78 -2.45 4.17 -20.33
N ASN A 79 -2.03 5.40 -19.99
CA ASN A 79 -1.10 6.20 -20.79
C ASN A 79 0.37 6.06 -20.36
N PHE A 80 0.73 4.98 -19.66
CA PHE A 80 2.06 4.82 -19.06
C PHE A 80 3.23 4.89 -20.06
N HIS A 81 3.00 4.61 -21.33
CA HIS A 81 4.02 4.70 -22.39
C HIS A 81 4.55 6.13 -22.62
N THR A 82 3.74 7.13 -22.29
CA THR A 82 4.05 8.56 -22.47
C THR A 82 4.12 9.31 -21.14
N ALA A 83 3.73 8.66 -20.05
CA ALA A 83 3.74 9.26 -18.73
C ALA A 83 5.06 8.93 -18.01
N GLU A 84 5.71 9.95 -17.45
CA GLU A 84 6.82 9.74 -16.54
C GLU A 84 6.31 9.11 -15.23
N TYR A 85 6.96 8.02 -14.79
CA TYR A 85 6.69 7.51 -13.45
C TYR A 85 7.15 8.52 -12.41
N LYS A 86 6.20 9.04 -11.66
CA LYS A 86 6.47 10.00 -10.60
C LYS A 86 5.58 9.72 -9.40
N LEU A 87 6.16 9.10 -8.37
CA LEU A 87 5.49 8.88 -7.11
C LEU A 87 5.77 10.05 -6.17
N THR A 88 4.76 10.90 -5.96
CA THR A 88 4.82 11.96 -4.95
C THR A 88 4.09 11.55 -3.68
N VAL A 89 4.43 12.18 -2.55
CA VAL A 89 3.72 11.97 -1.29
C VAL A 89 2.22 12.23 -1.45
N ASP A 90 1.85 13.33 -2.10
CA ASP A 90 0.45 13.67 -2.33
C ASP A 90 -0.26 12.69 -3.27
N GLY A 91 0.42 12.21 -4.29
CA GLY A 91 -0.10 11.16 -5.18
C GLY A 91 -0.39 9.87 -4.40
N TYR A 92 0.56 9.43 -3.57
CA TYR A 92 0.38 8.23 -2.76
C TYR A 92 -0.76 8.40 -1.75
N LYS A 93 -0.83 9.52 -1.02
CA LYS A 93 -1.94 9.80 -0.08
C LYS A 93 -3.29 9.75 -0.80
N ARG A 94 -3.41 10.35 -1.99
CA ARG A 94 -4.66 10.30 -2.78
C ARG A 94 -5.04 8.88 -3.16
N ILE A 95 -4.08 8.03 -3.54
CA ILE A 95 -4.35 6.62 -3.84
C ILE A 95 -4.88 5.91 -2.59
N VAL A 96 -4.21 6.06 -1.44
CA VAL A 96 -4.62 5.43 -0.17
C VAL A 96 -6.01 5.89 0.27
N THR A 97 -6.28 7.19 0.25
CA THR A 97 -7.59 7.74 0.67
C THR A 97 -8.71 7.33 -0.29
N SER A 98 -8.45 7.29 -1.60
CA SER A 98 -9.39 6.79 -2.59
C SER A 98 -9.65 5.29 -2.43
N PHE A 99 -8.62 4.50 -2.10
CA PHE A 99 -8.75 3.08 -1.80
C PHE A 99 -9.65 2.84 -0.58
N ILE A 100 -9.41 3.57 0.51
CA ILE A 100 -10.23 3.52 1.73
C ILE A 100 -11.69 3.84 1.42
N ALA A 101 -11.92 4.90 0.65
CA ALA A 101 -13.27 5.31 0.25
C ALA A 101 -13.95 4.27 -0.66
N ALA A 102 -13.25 3.75 -1.66
CA ALA A 102 -13.77 2.76 -2.61
C ALA A 102 -14.22 1.46 -1.93
N LEU A 103 -13.50 1.03 -0.90
CA LEU A 103 -13.83 -0.18 -0.12
C LEU A 103 -14.70 0.11 1.12
N ASN A 104 -15.14 1.37 1.32
CA ASN A 104 -15.92 1.81 2.48
C ASN A 104 -15.29 1.38 3.83
N LEU A 105 -13.97 1.51 3.96
CA LEU A 105 -13.27 1.12 5.18
C LEU A 105 -13.54 2.15 6.29
N ASN A 106 -14.31 1.75 7.29
CA ASN A 106 -14.64 2.64 8.41
C ASN A 106 -13.51 2.67 9.44
N LYS A 107 -12.83 3.81 9.55
CA LYS A 107 -11.73 4.03 10.47
C LYS A 107 -10.74 2.85 10.49
N PRO A 108 -10.05 2.56 9.37
CA PRO A 108 -9.09 1.46 9.35
C PRO A 108 -7.90 1.73 10.26
N VAL A 109 -7.25 0.67 10.72
CA VAL A 109 -5.85 0.72 11.12
C VAL A 109 -5.03 0.85 9.84
N ILE A 110 -4.08 1.79 9.79
CA ILE A 110 -3.14 1.89 8.67
C ILE A 110 -1.76 1.47 9.16
N MET A 111 -1.17 0.52 8.47
CA MET A 111 0.19 0.05 8.72
C MET A 111 1.02 0.20 7.45
N GLY A 112 2.26 0.65 7.60
CA GLY A 112 3.16 0.77 6.46
C GLY A 112 4.62 0.62 6.87
N CYS A 113 5.44 0.14 5.92
CA CYS A 113 6.88 -0.03 6.10
C CYS A 113 7.63 0.88 5.14
N SER A 114 8.70 1.53 5.60
CA SER A 114 9.60 2.39 4.82
C SER A 114 8.81 3.44 4.01
N MET A 115 8.72 3.32 2.69
CA MET A 115 7.89 4.20 1.85
C MET A 115 6.43 4.25 2.33
N GLY A 116 5.81 3.08 2.62
CA GLY A 116 4.47 3.01 3.20
C GLY A 116 4.41 3.62 4.60
N GLY A 117 5.43 3.40 5.43
CA GLY A 117 5.54 3.99 6.76
C GLY A 117 5.62 5.52 6.72
N ARG A 118 6.34 6.07 5.75
CA ARG A 118 6.38 7.52 5.51
C ARG A 118 4.99 8.08 5.21
N ILE A 119 4.22 7.40 4.36
CA ILE A 119 2.85 7.83 4.04
C ILE A 119 1.95 7.77 5.27
N VAL A 120 2.08 6.74 6.12
CA VAL A 120 1.37 6.67 7.41
C VAL A 120 1.67 7.90 8.26
N CYS A 121 2.93 8.35 8.37
CA CYS A 121 3.29 9.56 9.10
C CYS A 121 2.60 10.82 8.54
N HIS A 122 2.58 10.98 7.21
CA HIS A 122 1.92 12.11 6.58
C HIS A 122 0.39 12.11 6.81
N LEU A 123 -0.25 10.94 6.70
CA LEU A 123 -1.67 10.79 6.97
C LEU A 123 -2.01 11.09 8.44
N ALA A 124 -1.11 10.71 9.36
CA ALA A 124 -1.24 10.99 10.79
C ALA A 124 -1.24 12.50 11.10
N LEU A 125 -0.40 13.25 10.40
CA LEU A 125 -0.30 14.69 10.58
C LEU A 125 -1.51 15.45 10.00
N GLU A 126 -2.09 14.96 8.90
CA GLU A 126 -3.17 15.66 8.21
C GLU A 126 -4.55 15.37 8.79
N ASN A 127 -4.89 14.09 8.97
CA ASN A 127 -6.25 13.69 9.34
C ASN A 127 -6.29 12.48 10.30
N PRO A 128 -5.70 12.57 11.50
CA PRO A 128 -5.59 11.44 12.42
C PRO A 128 -6.94 10.85 12.84
N SER A 129 -8.00 11.65 12.87
CA SER A 129 -9.34 11.22 13.28
C SER A 129 -10.01 10.25 12.30
N GLN A 130 -9.52 10.14 11.07
CA GLN A 130 -10.04 9.22 10.06
C GLN A 130 -9.58 7.77 10.30
N TYR A 131 -8.60 7.57 11.14
CA TYR A 131 -7.97 6.28 11.39
C TYR A 131 -8.20 5.82 12.83
N ARG A 132 -8.26 4.51 13.03
CA ARG A 132 -8.38 3.91 14.36
C ARG A 132 -7.04 3.87 15.07
N ALA A 133 -5.99 3.50 14.33
CA ALA A 133 -4.60 3.48 14.76
C ALA A 133 -3.68 3.57 13.53
N MET A 134 -2.44 3.94 13.74
CA MET A 134 -1.44 4.08 12.70
C MET A 134 -0.13 3.47 13.17
N ILE A 135 0.46 2.60 12.32
CA ILE A 135 1.69 1.87 12.59
C ILE A 135 2.67 2.19 11.46
N ALA A 136 3.64 3.07 11.74
CA ALA A 136 4.70 3.41 10.82
C ALA A 136 5.97 2.64 11.20
N GLN A 137 6.34 1.67 10.37
CA GLN A 137 7.56 0.89 10.53
C GLN A 137 8.62 1.49 9.61
N GLU A 138 9.79 1.81 10.17
CA GLU A 138 10.92 2.37 9.42
C GLU A 138 10.53 3.58 8.54
N GLY A 139 9.46 4.28 8.92
CA GLY A 139 9.02 5.50 8.29
C GLY A 139 10.01 6.62 8.59
N ALA A 140 10.61 7.20 7.55
CA ALA A 140 11.53 8.31 7.70
C ALA A 140 10.94 9.59 7.08
N ASP A 141 11.21 10.73 7.70
CA ASP A 141 10.95 12.02 7.10
C ASP A 141 12.03 12.32 6.06
N SER A 142 11.64 12.95 4.96
CA SER A 142 12.52 13.33 3.85
C SER A 142 13.58 14.38 4.19
N LEU A 143 13.51 14.95 5.36
CA LEU A 143 14.47 15.96 5.83
C LEU A 143 15.72 15.34 6.48
N SER A 144 15.82 14.03 6.54
CA SER A 144 17.04 13.38 7.03
C SER A 144 18.17 13.49 6.00
N PRO A 145 19.33 14.03 6.36
CA PRO A 145 20.49 14.10 5.47
C PRO A 145 21.07 12.73 5.08
N TYR A 146 20.54 11.66 5.65
CA TYR A 146 20.93 10.27 5.36
C TYR A 146 20.16 9.62 4.21
N TYR A 147 19.13 10.28 3.65
CA TYR A 147 18.42 9.81 2.48
C TYR A 147 18.95 10.47 1.22
N ASP A 148 20.10 10.00 0.79
CA ASP A 148 20.55 10.27 -0.57
C ASP A 148 19.77 9.38 -1.53
N LEU A 149 18.66 9.92 -2.05
CA LEU A 149 17.84 9.24 -3.06
C LEU A 149 18.46 9.32 -4.46
N ASP A 150 19.52 10.11 -4.64
CA ASP A 150 20.15 10.30 -5.96
C ASP A 150 20.71 8.99 -6.50
N TRP A 151 21.23 8.11 -5.61
CA TRP A 151 21.68 6.79 -6.03
C TRP A 151 20.54 5.85 -6.45
N LEU A 152 19.34 5.99 -5.85
CA LEU A 152 18.15 5.23 -6.25
C LEU A 152 17.60 5.67 -7.61
N ASN A 153 17.85 6.92 -8.00
CA ASN A 153 17.38 7.47 -9.27
C ASN A 153 18.39 7.28 -10.41
N ARG A 154 19.52 6.64 -10.15
CA ARG A 154 20.53 6.39 -11.18
C ARG A 154 20.03 5.35 -12.19
N PRO A 155 20.25 5.59 -13.50
CA PRO A 155 19.82 4.65 -14.55
C PRO A 155 20.39 3.23 -14.41
N ASP A 156 21.57 3.07 -13.82
CA ASP A 156 22.22 1.79 -13.56
C ASP A 156 21.60 1.02 -12.38
N VAL A 157 20.81 1.69 -11.54
CA VAL A 157 20.04 1.05 -10.46
C VAL A 157 18.63 0.69 -10.93
N HIS A 158 18.04 1.52 -11.80
CA HIS A 158 16.72 1.30 -12.36
C HIS A 158 16.73 0.54 -13.70
N GLY A 159 17.88 0.35 -14.24
CA GLY A 159 18.08 -0.14 -15.61
C GLY A 159 18.09 -1.66 -15.73
N GLY A 160 17.27 -2.31 -14.95
CA GLY A 160 17.06 -3.73 -15.17
C GLY A 160 16.35 -4.03 -16.48
#